data_2805d739360626c41c7adf16980ef7c2
#
_entry.id   2805d739360626c41c7adf16980ef7c2
#
_cell.length_a   1.000
_cell.length_b   1.000
_cell.length_c   1.000
_cell.angle_alpha   90.00
_cell.angle_beta   90.00
_cell.angle_gamma   90.00
#
_symmetry.space_group_name_H-M   'P 1'
#
loop_
_entity.id
_entity.type
_entity.pdbx_description
1 polymer ?
#
loop_
_entity_poly.entity_id
_entity_poly.type
_entity_poly.pdbx_seq_one_letter_code
_entity_poly.pdbx_strand_id
1 'polypeptide(L)'
;MPRDKFQKRLTKMISIMLVGIVVLIGRLIDVQAINASDYTKRVDNELYRVTTSLAPRGDITDVNGVAFARSVSAINVVVDQTMIVDPEKTASIAAPILGMTTSDVLSKIVGKKRWYLVARNATPAQWNALKEAFANYNDSLSKKD
;
A
#
# COMPACT_ATOMS: atom_id res chain seq x y z
N MET A 1 19.41 -56.55 34.62
CA MET A 1 19.65 -55.23 35.32
C MET A 1 19.91 -54.02 34.36
N PRO A 2 19.73 -54.03 33.08
CA PRO A 2 19.75 -52.77 32.32
C PRO A 2 18.39 -52.08 32.21
N ARG A 3 17.26 -52.73 32.51
CA ARG A 3 15.90 -52.19 32.38
C ARG A 3 15.64 -50.94 33.25
N ASP A 4 16.16 -50.92 34.48
CA ASP A 4 15.90 -49.83 35.41
C ASP A 4 16.56 -48.51 34.99
N LYS A 5 17.75 -48.57 34.39
CA LYS A 5 18.43 -47.37 33.87
C LYS A 5 17.73 -46.79 32.67
N PHE A 6 17.20 -47.63 31.80
CA PHE A 6 16.43 -47.20 30.63
C PHE A 6 15.10 -46.56 31.03
N GLN A 7 14.37 -47.21 31.94
CA GLN A 7 13.10 -46.66 32.47
C GLN A 7 13.31 -45.30 33.15
N LYS A 8 14.34 -45.13 33.96
CA LYS A 8 14.65 -43.84 34.59
C LYS A 8 14.98 -42.74 33.57
N ARG A 9 15.68 -43.06 32.47
CA ARG A 9 15.96 -42.11 31.40
C ARG A 9 14.69 -41.75 30.63
N LEU A 10 13.86 -42.72 30.31
CA LEU A 10 12.59 -42.53 29.62
C LEU A 10 11.65 -41.65 30.46
N THR A 11 11.52 -41.94 31.77
CA THR A 11 10.70 -41.12 32.68
C THR A 11 11.19 -39.68 32.73
N LYS A 12 12.51 -39.43 32.80
CA LYS A 12 13.08 -38.08 32.77
C LYS A 12 12.74 -37.35 31.48
N MET A 13 12.87 -38.02 30.30
CA MET A 13 12.52 -37.41 29.01
C MET A 13 11.04 -37.06 28.94
N ILE A 14 10.16 -37.96 29.40
CA ILE A 14 8.71 -37.70 29.44
C ILE A 14 8.40 -36.54 30.38
N SER A 15 9.04 -36.47 31.56
CA SER A 15 8.84 -35.38 32.51
C SER A 15 9.27 -34.03 31.92
N ILE A 16 10.42 -33.98 31.25
CA ILE A 16 10.88 -32.74 30.57
C ILE A 16 9.90 -32.30 29.46
N MET A 17 9.42 -33.26 28.67
CA MET A 17 8.44 -32.97 27.61
C MET A 17 7.13 -32.46 28.22
N LEU A 18 6.66 -33.03 29.31
CA LEU A 18 5.44 -32.63 29.99
C LEU A 18 5.56 -31.23 30.56
N VAL A 19 6.69 -30.88 31.17
CA VAL A 19 6.98 -29.52 31.63
C VAL A 19 6.96 -28.54 30.46
N GLY A 20 7.57 -28.89 29.32
CA GLY A 20 7.54 -28.07 28.12
C GLY A 20 6.11 -27.79 27.61
N ILE A 21 5.25 -28.82 27.63
CA ILE A 21 3.84 -28.67 27.25
C ILE A 21 3.09 -27.73 28.21
N VAL A 22 3.31 -27.88 29.52
CA VAL A 22 2.68 -27.00 30.53
C VAL A 22 3.08 -25.54 30.32
N VAL A 23 4.35 -25.26 30.01
CA VAL A 23 4.85 -23.90 29.71
C VAL A 23 4.19 -23.36 28.44
N LEU A 24 4.05 -24.15 27.39
CA LEU A 24 3.38 -23.75 26.16
C LEU A 24 1.89 -23.43 26.39
N ILE A 25 1.19 -24.28 27.16
CA ILE A 25 -0.22 -24.02 27.49
C ILE A 25 -0.34 -22.72 28.30
N GLY A 26 0.52 -22.51 29.29
CA GLY A 26 0.54 -21.28 30.07
C GLY A 26 0.75 -20.04 29.16
N ARG A 27 1.64 -20.12 28.18
CA ARG A 27 1.89 -19.04 27.23
C ARG A 27 0.70 -18.79 26.29
N LEU A 28 0.02 -19.85 25.87
CA LEU A 28 -1.19 -19.73 25.07
C LEU A 28 -2.32 -19.02 25.83
N ILE A 29 -2.52 -19.37 27.09
CA ILE A 29 -3.52 -18.71 27.95
C ILE A 29 -3.18 -17.23 28.13
N ASP A 30 -1.91 -16.90 28.38
CA ASP A 30 -1.44 -15.52 28.51
C ASP A 30 -1.78 -14.69 27.25
N VAL A 31 -1.44 -15.19 26.08
CA VAL A 31 -1.67 -14.47 24.81
C VAL A 31 -3.14 -14.41 24.43
N GLN A 32 -3.89 -15.51 24.61
CA GLN A 32 -5.26 -15.63 24.11
C GLN A 32 -6.34 -15.16 25.08
N ALA A 33 -6.08 -15.23 26.38
CA ALA A 33 -7.07 -14.87 27.38
C ALA A 33 -6.70 -13.58 28.12
N ILE A 34 -5.47 -13.45 28.62
CA ILE A 34 -5.07 -12.32 29.47
C ILE A 34 -4.79 -11.07 28.62
N ASN A 35 -3.99 -11.21 27.57
CA ASN A 35 -3.53 -10.10 26.74
C ASN A 35 -4.27 -9.99 25.38
N ALA A 36 -5.35 -10.76 25.19
CA ALA A 36 -6.10 -10.78 23.92
C ALA A 36 -6.57 -9.38 23.48
N SER A 37 -7.08 -8.59 24.42
CA SER A 37 -7.58 -7.24 24.13
C SER A 37 -6.47 -6.28 23.64
N ASP A 38 -5.28 -6.40 24.18
CA ASP A 38 -4.16 -5.54 23.81
C ASP A 38 -3.59 -5.93 22.44
N TYR A 39 -3.55 -7.21 22.13
CA TYR A 39 -3.18 -7.68 20.80
C TYR A 39 -4.23 -7.30 19.74
N THR A 40 -5.52 -7.41 20.04
CA THR A 40 -6.59 -6.97 19.14
C THR A 40 -6.50 -5.47 18.85
N LYS A 41 -6.30 -4.63 19.87
CA LYS A 41 -6.11 -3.18 19.67
C LYS A 41 -4.90 -2.84 18.80
N ARG A 42 -3.79 -3.57 18.95
CA ARG A 42 -2.61 -3.37 18.09
C ARG A 42 -2.90 -3.74 16.63
N VAL A 43 -3.58 -4.87 16.42
CA VAL A 43 -4.01 -5.32 15.09
C VAL A 43 -4.95 -4.30 14.46
N ASP A 44 -5.95 -3.81 15.20
CA ASP A 44 -6.88 -2.80 14.71
C ASP A 44 -6.17 -1.50 14.33
N ASN A 45 -5.23 -1.03 15.14
CA ASN A 45 -4.46 0.18 14.83
C ASN A 45 -3.54 0.04 13.61
N GLU A 46 -3.05 -1.16 13.32
CA GLU A 46 -2.19 -1.42 12.17
C GLU A 46 -2.98 -1.72 10.89
N LEU A 47 -4.11 -2.44 11.01
CA LEU A 47 -4.94 -2.83 9.88
C LEU A 47 -5.92 -1.73 9.45
N TYR A 48 -6.49 -0.99 10.41
CA TYR A 48 -7.49 0.03 10.11
C TYR A 48 -6.85 1.43 10.12
N ARG A 49 -6.47 1.89 8.94
CA ARG A 49 -6.13 3.30 8.77
C ARG A 49 -7.42 4.08 8.52
N VAL A 50 -7.86 4.84 9.52
CA VAL A 50 -8.99 5.74 9.34
C VAL A 50 -8.59 6.83 8.34
N THR A 51 -9.11 6.72 7.12
CA THR A 51 -8.95 7.76 6.10
C THR A 51 -10.18 8.67 6.15
N THR A 52 -10.00 9.88 6.62
CA THR A 52 -11.06 10.88 6.59
C THR A 52 -11.22 11.38 5.16
N SER A 53 -12.29 10.96 4.50
CA SER A 53 -12.69 11.54 3.21
C SER A 53 -13.56 12.76 3.50
N LEU A 54 -13.07 13.95 3.17
CA LEU A 54 -13.86 15.16 3.28
C LEU A 54 -14.95 15.15 2.22
N ALA A 55 -16.17 15.49 2.62
CA ALA A 55 -17.25 15.69 1.67
C ALA A 55 -16.92 16.83 0.69
N PRO A 56 -17.30 16.72 -0.60
CA PRO A 56 -17.15 17.83 -1.53
C PRO A 56 -17.93 19.04 -1.03
N ARG A 57 -17.39 20.23 -1.23
CA ARG A 57 -18.08 21.49 -0.91
C ARG A 57 -19.26 21.65 -1.85
N GLY A 58 -20.34 22.25 -1.35
CA GLY A 58 -21.49 22.61 -2.17
C GLY A 58 -21.14 23.62 -3.26
N ASP A 59 -21.92 23.63 -4.32
CA ASP A 59 -21.80 24.62 -5.40
C ASP A 59 -22.34 25.98 -4.93
N ILE A 60 -21.75 27.07 -5.38
CA ILE A 60 -22.24 28.44 -5.20
C ILE A 60 -22.91 28.85 -6.49
N THR A 61 -24.21 29.09 -6.47
CA THR A 61 -24.99 29.47 -7.64
C THR A 61 -25.64 30.84 -7.48
N ASP A 62 -25.98 31.49 -8.60
CA ASP A 62 -26.81 32.67 -8.62
C ASP A 62 -28.31 32.29 -8.42
N VAL A 63 -29.19 33.31 -8.44
CA VAL A 63 -30.64 33.15 -8.33
C VAL A 63 -31.24 32.36 -9.49
N ASN A 64 -30.58 32.27 -10.63
CA ASN A 64 -30.99 31.54 -11.83
C ASN A 64 -30.39 30.11 -11.87
N GLY A 65 -29.62 29.71 -10.87
CA GLY A 65 -28.98 28.39 -10.81
C GLY A 65 -27.64 28.31 -11.57
N VAL A 66 -27.11 29.42 -12.07
CA VAL A 66 -25.80 29.46 -12.74
C VAL A 66 -24.69 29.34 -11.70
N ALA A 67 -23.80 28.36 -11.86
CA ALA A 67 -22.73 28.12 -10.90
C ALA A 67 -21.62 29.17 -11.00
N PHE A 68 -21.37 29.89 -9.90
CA PHE A 68 -20.19 30.75 -9.73
C PHE A 68 -18.96 29.97 -9.29
N ALA A 69 -19.15 28.96 -8.46
CA ALA A 69 -18.08 28.08 -8.02
C ALA A 69 -18.60 26.65 -7.82
N ARG A 70 -17.81 25.69 -8.22
CA ARG A 70 -18.13 24.26 -8.11
C ARG A 70 -16.92 23.47 -7.67
N SER A 71 -17.13 22.47 -6.80
CA SER A 71 -16.11 21.51 -6.46
C SER A 71 -15.86 20.56 -7.61
N VAL A 72 -14.62 20.47 -8.08
CA VAL A 72 -14.20 19.52 -9.10
C VAL A 72 -13.24 18.50 -8.52
N SER A 73 -13.37 17.25 -8.95
CA SER A 73 -12.41 16.21 -8.57
C SER A 73 -11.08 16.48 -9.26
N ALA A 74 -10.02 16.56 -8.46
CA ALA A 74 -8.66 16.76 -8.94
C ALA A 74 -7.74 15.69 -8.34
N ILE A 75 -6.83 15.18 -9.15
CA ILE A 75 -5.92 14.09 -8.82
C ILE A 75 -4.49 14.59 -8.89
N ASN A 76 -3.69 14.31 -7.87
CA ASN A 76 -2.26 14.53 -7.93
C ASN A 76 -1.57 13.31 -8.54
N VAL A 77 -0.86 13.51 -9.64
CA VAL A 77 -0.08 12.44 -10.28
C VAL A 77 1.29 12.39 -9.63
N VAL A 78 1.59 11.27 -9.00
CA VAL A 78 2.85 11.01 -8.32
C VAL A 78 3.55 9.82 -8.95
N VAL A 79 4.87 9.74 -8.79
CA VAL A 79 5.70 8.68 -9.33
C VAL A 79 6.70 8.18 -8.29
N ASP A 80 7.00 6.90 -8.35
CA ASP A 80 8.19 6.31 -7.75
C ASP A 80 9.31 6.32 -8.80
N GLN A 81 10.28 7.22 -8.63
CA GLN A 81 11.38 7.39 -9.56
C GLN A 81 12.30 6.16 -9.62
N THR A 82 12.30 5.31 -8.58
CA THR A 82 13.16 4.14 -8.51
C THR A 82 12.63 2.95 -9.33
N MET A 83 11.35 2.99 -9.71
CA MET A 83 10.69 1.93 -10.47
C MET A 83 10.61 2.20 -11.98
N ILE A 84 11.05 3.37 -12.43
CA ILE A 84 11.00 3.72 -13.85
C ILE A 84 12.22 3.11 -14.56
N VAL A 85 11.94 2.21 -15.49
CA VAL A 85 12.97 1.54 -16.31
C VAL A 85 13.40 2.39 -17.49
N ASP A 86 12.44 3.01 -18.18
CA ASP A 86 12.68 3.87 -19.35
C ASP A 86 12.04 5.25 -19.12
N PRO A 87 12.83 6.22 -18.60
CA PRO A 87 12.32 7.56 -18.34
C PRO A 87 11.91 8.34 -19.59
N GLU A 88 12.64 8.19 -20.69
CA GLU A 88 12.35 8.92 -21.93
C GLU A 88 11.01 8.49 -22.51
N LYS A 89 10.78 7.20 -22.58
CA LYS A 89 9.51 6.64 -23.05
C LYS A 89 8.36 7.00 -22.13
N THR A 90 8.57 6.88 -20.83
CA THR A 90 7.58 7.27 -19.80
C THR A 90 7.20 8.75 -19.94
N ALA A 91 8.20 9.64 -20.10
CA ALA A 91 7.95 11.05 -20.30
C ALA A 91 7.20 11.34 -21.61
N SER A 92 7.56 10.66 -22.71
CA SER A 92 6.90 10.87 -24.01
C SER A 92 5.42 10.45 -23.99
N ILE A 93 5.06 9.45 -23.18
CA ILE A 93 3.67 9.00 -23.02
C ILE A 93 2.89 9.96 -22.11
N ALA A 94 3.48 10.37 -20.99
CA ALA A 94 2.78 11.16 -19.98
C ALA A 94 2.62 12.65 -20.37
N ALA A 95 3.59 13.22 -21.05
CA ALA A 95 3.64 14.65 -21.36
C ALA A 95 2.39 15.15 -22.11
N PRO A 96 1.96 14.56 -23.24
CA PRO A 96 0.80 15.03 -23.98
C PRO A 96 -0.50 14.89 -23.20
N ILE A 97 -0.63 13.86 -22.37
CA ILE A 97 -1.84 13.60 -21.55
C ILE A 97 -1.95 14.62 -20.42
N LEU A 98 -0.82 14.99 -19.82
CA LEU A 98 -0.77 15.97 -18.73
C LEU A 98 -0.71 17.41 -19.22
N GLY A 99 -0.55 17.65 -20.52
CA GLY A 99 -0.39 18.99 -21.10
C GLY A 99 0.94 19.64 -20.71
N MET A 100 1.98 18.85 -20.52
CA MET A 100 3.32 19.28 -20.11
C MET A 100 4.33 19.02 -21.24
N THR A 101 5.51 19.67 -21.16
CA THR A 101 6.60 19.32 -22.08
C THR A 101 7.27 18.00 -21.65
N THR A 102 7.81 17.26 -22.62
CA THR A 102 8.51 16.01 -22.33
C THR A 102 9.71 16.24 -21.41
N SER A 103 10.41 17.36 -21.58
CA SER A 103 11.55 17.70 -20.75
C SER A 103 11.16 18.00 -19.30
N ASP A 104 10.01 18.66 -19.08
CA ASP A 104 9.50 18.93 -17.74
C ASP A 104 9.11 17.64 -17.02
N VAL A 105 8.42 16.73 -17.71
CA VAL A 105 8.06 15.43 -17.14
C VAL A 105 9.33 14.64 -16.87
N LEU A 106 10.27 14.57 -17.82
CA LEU A 106 11.54 13.86 -17.67
C LEU A 106 12.32 14.32 -16.44
N SER A 107 12.44 15.63 -16.23
CA SER A 107 13.14 16.20 -15.06
C SER A 107 12.51 15.78 -13.72
N LYS A 108 11.21 15.50 -13.70
CA LYS A 108 10.44 15.11 -12.51
C LYS A 108 10.45 13.61 -12.25
N ILE A 109 10.60 12.79 -13.28
CA ILE A 109 10.56 11.33 -13.15
C ILE A 109 11.95 10.69 -13.00
N VAL A 110 13.02 11.42 -13.29
CA VAL A 110 14.40 10.97 -13.09
C VAL A 110 14.85 11.31 -11.69
N GLY A 111 15.33 10.32 -10.94
CA GLY A 111 15.86 10.50 -9.58
C GLY A 111 15.85 9.24 -8.75
N LYS A 112 15.91 9.41 -7.42
CA LYS A 112 15.97 8.30 -6.45
C LYS A 112 14.88 8.37 -5.38
N LYS A 113 13.86 9.21 -5.58
CA LYS A 113 12.78 9.40 -4.61
C LYS A 113 11.65 8.40 -4.89
N ARG A 114 11.19 7.70 -3.86
CA ARG A 114 10.03 6.80 -3.95
C ARG A 114 8.69 7.53 -4.08
N TRP A 115 8.67 8.82 -3.84
CA TRP A 115 7.49 9.65 -4.01
C TRP A 115 7.91 11.01 -4.56
N TYR A 116 7.45 11.32 -5.77
CA TYR A 116 7.66 12.63 -6.38
C TYR A 116 6.41 13.08 -7.13
N LEU A 117 6.04 14.35 -6.95
CA LEU A 117 4.86 14.93 -7.57
C LEU A 117 5.19 15.38 -9.00
N VAL A 118 4.54 14.77 -9.98
CA VAL A 118 4.70 15.10 -11.40
C VAL A 118 3.74 16.21 -11.81
N ALA A 119 2.45 16.02 -11.57
CA ALA A 119 1.42 17.00 -11.90
C ALA A 119 0.39 17.13 -10.77
N ARG A 120 -0.07 18.36 -10.54
CA ARG A 120 -1.18 18.67 -9.64
C ARG A 120 -2.46 18.86 -10.42
N ASN A 121 -3.58 18.59 -9.77
CA ASN A 121 -4.91 18.90 -10.28
C ASN A 121 -5.21 18.28 -11.67
N ALA A 122 -4.65 17.09 -11.94
CA ALA A 122 -5.04 16.34 -13.12
C ALA A 122 -6.52 15.96 -13.05
N THR A 123 -7.20 16.04 -14.19
CA THR A 123 -8.60 15.63 -14.28
C THR A 123 -8.75 14.10 -14.21
N PRO A 124 -9.90 13.58 -13.78
CA PRO A 124 -10.17 12.15 -13.86
C PRO A 124 -9.99 11.55 -15.25
N ALA A 125 -10.30 12.34 -16.31
CA ALA A 125 -10.11 11.93 -17.69
C ALA A 125 -8.61 11.75 -18.03
N GLN A 126 -7.77 12.71 -17.64
CA GLN A 126 -6.31 12.60 -17.80
C GLN A 126 -5.74 11.40 -17.05
N TRP A 127 -6.22 11.15 -15.81
CA TRP A 127 -5.79 10.00 -15.05
C TRP A 127 -6.17 8.67 -15.71
N ASN A 128 -7.38 8.55 -16.25
CA ASN A 128 -7.80 7.34 -16.95
C ASN A 128 -7.00 7.14 -18.25
N ALA A 129 -6.75 8.22 -19.01
CA ALA A 129 -5.90 8.15 -20.20
C ALA A 129 -4.46 7.73 -19.87
N LEU A 130 -3.88 8.22 -18.75
CA LEU A 130 -2.57 7.77 -18.28
C LEU A 130 -2.55 6.29 -17.96
N LYS A 131 -3.55 5.79 -17.21
CA LYS A 131 -3.64 4.36 -16.86
C LYS A 131 -3.72 3.49 -18.11
N GLU A 132 -4.54 3.86 -19.07
CA GLU A 132 -4.69 3.12 -20.33
C GLU A 132 -3.42 3.14 -21.16
N ALA A 133 -2.79 4.30 -21.32
CA ALA A 133 -1.54 4.43 -22.06
C ALA A 133 -0.40 3.60 -21.46
N PHE A 134 -0.26 3.59 -20.13
CA PHE A 134 0.74 2.78 -19.46
C PHE A 134 0.39 1.28 -19.42
N ALA A 135 -0.89 0.90 -19.35
CA ALA A 135 -1.30 -0.49 -19.50
C ALA A 135 -0.91 -1.02 -20.88
N ASN A 136 -1.22 -0.30 -21.94
CA ASN A 136 -0.85 -0.66 -23.31
C ASN A 136 0.67 -0.73 -23.50
N TYR A 137 1.43 0.18 -22.88
CA TYR A 137 2.89 0.14 -22.92
C TYR A 137 3.45 -1.09 -22.22
N ASN A 138 2.97 -1.41 -21.01
CA ASN A 138 3.41 -2.58 -20.25
C ASN A 138 3.05 -3.89 -20.99
N ASP A 139 1.87 -3.97 -21.57
CA ASP A 139 1.47 -5.14 -22.39
C ASP A 139 2.37 -5.32 -23.62
N SER A 140 2.86 -4.21 -24.20
CA SER A 140 3.80 -4.25 -25.30
C SER A 140 5.20 -4.74 -24.90
N LEU A 141 5.60 -4.53 -23.65
CA LEU A 141 6.87 -5.05 -23.11
C LEU A 141 6.75 -6.54 -22.79
N SER A 142 5.66 -6.96 -22.15
CA SER A 142 5.43 -8.38 -21.82
C SER A 142 5.31 -9.32 -23.03
N LYS A 143 5.01 -8.79 -24.22
CA LYS A 143 4.93 -9.60 -25.46
C LYS A 143 6.26 -9.70 -26.20
N LYS A 144 7.31 -9.01 -25.73
CA LYS A 144 8.65 -9.05 -26.35
C LYS A 144 9.62 -10.01 -25.68
N ASP A 145 9.28 -10.52 -24.48
CA ASP A 145 9.96 -11.58 -23.77
C ASP A 145 9.29 -12.96 -24.05
#